data_6a8e47a0d7948a89d2000b2b436e124f
#
_entry.id   6a8e47a0d7948a89d2000b2b436e124f
#
_cell.length_a   1.000
_cell.length_b   1.000
_cell.length_c   1.000
_cell.angle_alpha   90.00
_cell.angle_beta   90.00
_cell.angle_gamma   90.00
#
_symmetry.space_group_name_H-M   'P 1'
#
loop_
_entity.id
_entity.type
_entity.pdbx_description
1 polymer ?
#
loop_
_entity_poly.entity_id
_entity_poly.type
_entity_poly.pdbx_seq_one_letter_code
_entity_poly.pdbx_strand_id
1 'polypeptide(L)'
;NGPLISPATFDELFAEKFRTLFELAHRYGARTMMHSCGSVYRFIPRLIDLGLDILDVIQVQAADMAIDRLAKEFGKDLAFCGSMCVQSFLPFGTVDDVKREVDRRLQLFPDGGLILGPSHAIQVGTPIENILAMYRQAGSLA
;
A
#
# COMPACT_ATOMS: atom_id res chain seq x y z
N ASN A 1 2.11 3.84 16.44
CA ASN A 1 1.38 2.77 17.11
C ASN A 1 1.65 1.46 16.36
N GLY A 2 1.80 0.36 17.08
CA GLY A 2 2.01 -0.97 16.53
C GLY A 2 0.69 -1.65 16.11
N PRO A 3 0.76 -2.94 15.73
CA PRO A 3 -0.42 -3.72 15.36
C PRO A 3 -1.37 -3.91 16.55
N LEU A 4 -2.66 -4.08 16.24
CA LEU A 4 -3.72 -4.24 17.24
C LEU A 4 -3.72 -5.62 17.92
N ILE A 5 -3.20 -6.64 17.24
CA ILE A 5 -3.11 -8.01 17.73
C ILE A 5 -1.68 -8.54 17.58
N SER A 6 -1.33 -9.60 18.29
CA SER A 6 -0.05 -10.27 18.11
C SER A 6 -0.03 -11.13 16.84
N PRO A 7 1.15 -11.42 16.26
CA PRO A 7 1.26 -12.41 15.19
C PRO A 7 0.71 -13.78 15.56
N ALA A 8 0.90 -14.24 16.81
CA ALA A 8 0.36 -15.50 17.29
C ALA A 8 -1.18 -15.50 17.28
N THR A 9 -1.80 -14.41 17.75
CA THR A 9 -3.27 -14.26 17.72
C THR A 9 -3.78 -14.21 16.27
N PHE A 10 -3.04 -13.57 15.36
CA PHE A 10 -3.37 -13.56 13.95
C PHE A 10 -3.36 -14.99 13.37
N ASP A 11 -2.30 -15.75 13.65
CA ASP A 11 -2.18 -17.12 13.16
C ASP A 11 -3.29 -18.02 13.70
N GLU A 12 -3.61 -17.91 14.98
CA GLU A 12 -4.65 -18.73 15.63
C GLU A 12 -6.05 -18.43 15.08
N LEU A 13 -6.41 -17.16 14.91
CA LEU A 13 -7.78 -16.77 14.64
C LEU A 13 -8.09 -16.50 13.16
N PHE A 14 -7.10 -16.09 12.38
CA PHE A 14 -7.33 -15.53 11.04
C PHE A 14 -6.58 -16.25 9.91
N ALA A 15 -5.38 -16.79 10.13
CA ALA A 15 -4.52 -17.26 9.06
C ALA A 15 -5.19 -18.28 8.13
N GLU A 16 -5.83 -19.33 8.66
CA GLU A 16 -6.50 -20.36 7.85
C GLU A 16 -7.71 -19.81 7.08
N LYS A 17 -8.39 -18.80 7.63
CA LYS A 17 -9.52 -18.15 6.93
C LYS A 17 -9.01 -17.35 5.73
N PHE A 18 -7.93 -16.58 5.90
CA PHE A 18 -7.30 -15.87 4.80
C PHE A 18 -6.74 -16.83 3.73
N ARG A 19 -6.06 -17.91 4.15
CA ARG A 19 -5.60 -18.94 3.21
C ARG A 19 -6.74 -19.46 2.34
N THR A 20 -7.84 -19.86 2.96
CA THR A 20 -9.01 -20.39 2.24
C THR A 20 -9.57 -19.39 1.23
N LEU A 21 -9.65 -18.10 1.60
CA LEU A 21 -10.17 -17.04 0.72
C LEU A 21 -9.21 -16.75 -0.45
N PHE A 22 -7.90 -16.67 -0.16
CA PHE A 22 -6.90 -16.38 -1.19
C PHE A 22 -6.78 -17.55 -2.18
N GLU A 23 -6.73 -18.78 -1.71
CA GLU A 23 -6.74 -19.98 -2.56
C GLU A 23 -8.02 -20.08 -3.41
N LEU A 24 -9.17 -19.69 -2.85
CA LEU A 24 -10.41 -19.66 -3.62
C LEU A 24 -10.31 -18.67 -4.78
N ALA A 25 -9.82 -17.44 -4.53
CA ALA A 25 -9.63 -16.45 -5.59
C ALA A 25 -8.67 -16.95 -6.67
N HIS A 26 -7.53 -17.52 -6.27
CA HIS A 26 -6.52 -18.06 -7.19
C HIS A 26 -7.05 -19.21 -8.05
N ARG A 27 -7.88 -20.09 -7.50
CA ARG A 27 -8.54 -21.16 -8.28
C ARG A 27 -9.39 -20.65 -9.43
N TYR A 28 -9.91 -19.43 -9.31
CA TYR A 28 -10.67 -18.76 -10.37
C TYR A 28 -9.83 -17.77 -11.20
N GLY A 29 -8.51 -17.80 -11.06
CA GLY A 29 -7.60 -16.92 -11.80
C GLY A 29 -7.61 -15.45 -11.35
N ALA A 30 -8.22 -15.15 -10.19
CA ALA A 30 -8.26 -13.80 -9.64
C ALA A 30 -7.04 -13.52 -8.76
N ARG A 31 -6.64 -12.25 -8.66
CA ARG A 31 -5.66 -11.77 -7.69
C ARG A 31 -6.36 -11.36 -6.40
N THR A 32 -5.64 -11.52 -5.29
CA THR A 32 -6.13 -11.14 -3.97
C THR A 32 -5.61 -9.77 -3.57
N MET A 33 -6.49 -8.92 -3.05
CA MET A 33 -6.13 -7.64 -2.46
C MET A 33 -6.73 -7.55 -1.06
N MET A 34 -5.90 -7.21 -0.08
CA MET A 34 -6.35 -7.05 1.31
C MET A 34 -6.11 -5.61 1.78
N HIS A 35 -7.18 -4.96 2.25
CA HIS A 35 -7.07 -3.64 2.86
C HIS A 35 -6.74 -3.73 4.35
N SER A 36 -5.68 -3.03 4.76
CA SER A 36 -5.36 -2.86 6.17
C SER A 36 -4.59 -1.56 6.41
N CYS A 37 -5.18 -0.65 7.17
CA CYS A 37 -4.52 0.57 7.65
C CYS A 37 -3.55 0.27 8.80
N GLY A 38 -2.63 1.21 9.05
CA GLY A 38 -1.71 1.16 10.19
C GLY A 38 -0.47 0.30 9.97
N SER A 39 0.13 -0.11 11.08
CA SER A 39 1.38 -0.89 11.07
C SER A 39 1.09 -2.38 10.91
N VAL A 40 1.16 -2.87 9.68
CA VAL A 40 0.98 -4.30 9.35
C VAL A 40 2.28 -5.00 8.98
N TYR A 41 3.41 -4.32 9.08
CA TYR A 41 4.73 -4.81 8.68
C TYR A 41 5.03 -6.23 9.19
N ARG A 42 4.74 -6.51 10.46
CA ARG A 42 5.02 -7.82 11.09
C ARG A 42 4.18 -8.96 10.52
N PHE A 43 3.09 -8.66 9.83
CA PHE A 43 2.21 -9.65 9.22
C PHE A 43 2.55 -9.90 7.74
N ILE A 44 3.30 -9.00 7.09
CA ILE A 44 3.55 -9.08 5.64
C ILE A 44 4.15 -10.43 5.24
N PRO A 45 5.21 -10.98 5.89
CA PRO A 45 5.74 -12.29 5.51
C PRO A 45 4.68 -13.38 5.59
N ARG A 46 3.87 -13.36 6.64
CA ARG A 46 2.81 -14.35 6.81
C ARG A 46 1.70 -14.20 5.78
N LEU A 47 1.31 -12.98 5.43
CA LEU A 47 0.30 -12.71 4.40
C LEU A 47 0.76 -13.19 3.01
N ILE A 48 2.04 -13.02 2.69
CA ILE A 48 2.66 -13.58 1.47
C ILE A 48 2.56 -15.10 1.48
N ASP A 49 2.94 -15.78 2.57
CA ASP A 49 2.84 -17.23 2.73
C ASP A 49 1.41 -17.76 2.61
N LEU A 50 0.42 -16.94 2.96
CA LEU A 50 -1.00 -17.27 2.83
C LEU A 50 -1.55 -17.05 1.42
N GLY A 51 -0.78 -16.39 0.53
CA GLY A 51 -1.15 -16.14 -0.87
C GLY A 51 -1.74 -14.75 -1.13
N LEU A 52 -1.42 -13.74 -0.34
CA LEU A 52 -1.79 -12.37 -0.67
C LEU A 52 -0.96 -11.87 -1.86
N ASP A 53 -1.63 -11.32 -2.90
CA ASP A 53 -0.97 -10.72 -4.06
C ASP A 53 -0.74 -9.21 -3.89
N ILE A 54 -1.68 -8.49 -3.26
CA ILE A 54 -1.65 -7.02 -3.19
C ILE A 54 -2.02 -6.56 -1.78
N LEU A 55 -1.15 -5.78 -1.15
CA LEU A 55 -1.46 -5.11 0.12
C LEU A 55 -1.97 -3.68 -0.15
N ASP A 56 -3.20 -3.44 0.18
CA ASP A 56 -3.87 -2.14 0.23
C ASP A 56 -4.14 -1.79 1.70
N VAL A 57 -3.83 -0.69 2.21
CA VAL A 57 -3.18 0.49 1.73
C VAL A 57 -1.83 0.66 2.42
N ILE A 58 -0.85 1.28 1.75
CA ILE A 58 0.42 1.59 2.41
C ILE A 58 0.31 2.94 3.10
N GLN A 59 0.13 2.91 4.42
CA GLN A 59 0.12 4.08 5.28
C GLN A 59 1.54 4.38 5.76
N VAL A 60 2.28 5.14 4.97
CA VAL A 60 3.73 5.37 5.13
C VAL A 60 4.16 6.03 6.46
N GLN A 61 3.23 6.66 7.20
CA GLN A 61 3.50 7.23 8.53
C GLN A 61 3.34 6.22 9.66
N ALA A 62 2.78 5.06 9.41
CA ALA A 62 2.67 4.03 10.42
C ALA A 62 4.05 3.42 10.74
N ALA A 63 4.22 2.90 11.95
CA ALA A 63 5.47 2.30 12.37
C ALA A 63 5.90 1.16 11.42
N ASP A 64 7.14 1.17 11.01
CA ASP A 64 7.77 0.21 10.09
C ASP A 64 7.21 0.17 8.66
N MET A 65 6.30 1.08 8.28
CA MET A 65 5.63 1.10 6.97
C MET A 65 6.27 2.05 5.94
N ALA A 66 7.55 2.40 6.12
CA ALA A 66 8.28 3.21 5.14
C ALA A 66 8.34 2.48 3.78
N ILE A 67 7.89 3.14 2.71
CA ILE A 67 7.74 2.52 1.39
C ILE A 67 9.07 2.00 0.82
N ASP A 68 10.19 2.68 1.07
CA ASP A 68 11.53 2.23 0.64
C ASP A 68 11.89 0.87 1.26
N ARG A 69 11.58 0.71 2.54
CA ARG A 69 11.78 -0.55 3.25
C ARG A 69 10.91 -1.66 2.68
N LEU A 70 9.63 -1.37 2.50
CA LEU A 70 8.67 -2.35 1.97
C LEU A 70 9.04 -2.78 0.54
N ALA A 71 9.38 -1.84 -0.32
CA ALA A 71 9.84 -2.13 -1.69
C ALA A 71 11.07 -3.02 -1.70
N LYS A 72 12.07 -2.72 -0.86
CA LYS A 72 13.31 -3.50 -0.77
C LYS A 72 13.10 -4.91 -0.23
N GLU A 73 12.27 -5.05 0.82
CA GLU A 73 12.13 -6.32 1.53
C GLU A 73 11.09 -7.25 0.88
N PHE A 74 10.01 -6.69 0.33
CA PHE A 74 8.85 -7.48 -0.11
C PHE A 74 8.41 -7.20 -1.56
N GLY A 75 8.99 -6.20 -2.23
CA GLY A 75 8.52 -5.77 -3.56
C GLY A 75 8.66 -6.82 -4.68
N LYS A 76 9.37 -7.93 -4.44
CA LYS A 76 9.45 -9.07 -5.37
C LYS A 76 8.31 -10.07 -5.19
N ASP A 77 7.74 -10.14 -3.99
CA ASP A 77 6.79 -11.16 -3.58
C ASP A 77 5.37 -10.59 -3.38
N LEU A 78 5.24 -9.27 -3.22
CA LEU A 78 3.99 -8.59 -2.91
C LEU A 78 3.88 -7.28 -3.69
N ALA A 79 2.75 -7.06 -4.35
CA ALA A 79 2.42 -5.75 -4.88
C ALA A 79 1.80 -4.85 -3.79
N PHE A 80 1.95 -3.54 -3.97
CA PHE A 80 1.45 -2.54 -3.02
C PHE A 80 0.46 -1.60 -3.69
N CYS A 81 -0.52 -1.12 -2.91
CA CYS A 81 -1.48 -0.12 -3.35
C CYS A 81 -1.45 1.10 -2.44
N GLY A 82 -1.66 2.30 -2.99
CA GLY A 82 -1.71 3.55 -2.23
C GLY A 82 -0.35 4.24 -2.12
N SER A 83 0.11 4.50 -0.90
CA SER A 83 1.37 5.13 -0.51
C SER A 83 1.48 6.66 -0.58
N MET A 84 0.63 7.37 -1.34
CA MET A 84 0.63 8.84 -1.34
C MET A 84 -0.12 9.36 -0.10
N CYS A 85 0.62 9.97 0.81
CA CYS A 85 0.10 10.35 2.12
C CYS A 85 -1.01 11.39 2.06
N VAL A 86 -2.18 11.02 2.58
CA VAL A 86 -3.35 11.91 2.74
C VAL A 86 -3.29 12.78 4.00
N GLN A 87 -2.23 12.66 4.81
CA GLN A 87 -2.03 13.41 6.05
C GLN A 87 -0.88 14.42 5.96
N SER A 88 -0.08 14.41 4.89
CA SER A 88 1.06 15.31 4.70
C SER A 88 1.15 15.86 3.28
N PHE A 89 1.64 15.08 2.32
CA PHE A 89 1.95 15.59 0.97
C PHE A 89 0.72 16.07 0.21
N LEU A 90 -0.34 15.28 0.19
CA LEU A 90 -1.52 15.64 -0.59
C LEU A 90 -2.23 16.89 -0.03
N PRO A 91 -2.51 17.01 1.29
CA PRO A 91 -3.21 18.19 1.80
C PRO A 91 -2.32 19.42 1.99
N PHE A 92 -1.02 19.28 2.27
CA PHE A 92 -0.18 20.39 2.76
C PHE A 92 1.07 20.62 1.92
N GLY A 93 1.40 19.75 0.98
CA GLY A 93 2.53 19.93 0.06
C GLY A 93 2.19 20.89 -1.08
N THR A 94 3.23 21.38 -1.74
CA THR A 94 3.08 22.07 -3.04
C THR A 94 2.88 21.05 -4.16
N VAL A 95 2.42 21.49 -5.33
CA VAL A 95 2.33 20.66 -6.55
C VAL A 95 3.67 19.99 -6.87
N ASP A 96 4.78 20.70 -6.70
CA ASP A 96 6.11 20.16 -6.97
C ASP A 96 6.57 19.14 -5.92
N ASP A 97 6.14 19.29 -4.66
CA ASP A 97 6.35 18.27 -3.63
C ASP A 97 5.64 16.96 -3.99
N VAL A 98 4.38 17.07 -4.43
CA VAL A 98 3.58 15.92 -4.86
C VAL A 98 4.23 15.21 -6.04
N LYS A 99 4.66 15.96 -7.08
CA LYS A 99 5.33 15.38 -8.26
C LYS A 99 6.62 14.65 -7.87
N ARG A 100 7.48 15.28 -7.06
CA ARG A 100 8.72 14.64 -6.59
C ARG A 100 8.45 13.34 -5.84
N GLU A 101 7.40 13.34 -5.03
CA GLU A 101 7.04 12.15 -4.25
C GLU A 101 6.46 11.04 -5.13
N VAL A 102 5.72 11.37 -6.20
CA VAL A 102 5.31 10.40 -7.23
C VAL A 102 6.53 9.79 -7.92
N ASP A 103 7.45 10.63 -8.42
CA ASP A 103 8.66 10.16 -9.11
C ASP A 103 9.48 9.23 -8.21
N ARG A 104 9.64 9.59 -6.93
CA ARG A 104 10.31 8.75 -5.94
C ARG A 104 9.62 7.38 -5.79
N ARG A 105 8.29 7.32 -5.74
CA ARG A 105 7.55 6.06 -5.67
C ARG A 105 7.78 5.20 -6.92
N LEU A 106 7.69 5.80 -8.10
CA LEU A 106 7.89 5.08 -9.35
C LEU A 106 9.32 4.53 -9.48
N GLN A 107 10.33 5.27 -9.00
CA GLN A 107 11.72 4.80 -8.98
C GLN A 107 11.95 3.60 -8.04
N LEU A 108 11.15 3.44 -6.99
CA LEU A 108 11.24 2.28 -6.09
C LEU A 108 10.66 1.00 -6.71
N PHE A 109 9.84 1.13 -7.74
CA PHE A 109 9.15 0.02 -8.39
C PHE A 109 9.31 0.07 -9.91
N PRO A 110 10.56 0.00 -10.43
CA PRO A 110 10.83 0.19 -11.85
C PRO A 110 10.21 -0.90 -12.73
N ASP A 111 10.05 -2.10 -12.18
CA ASP A 111 9.48 -3.26 -12.89
C ASP A 111 8.00 -3.49 -12.57
N GLY A 112 7.35 -2.49 -11.95
CA GLY A 112 5.96 -2.62 -11.48
C GLY A 112 5.85 -3.09 -10.03
N GLY A 113 4.63 -3.49 -9.61
CA GLY A 113 4.36 -3.89 -8.21
C GLY A 113 3.81 -2.76 -7.34
N LEU A 114 3.54 -1.57 -7.92
CA LEU A 114 2.87 -0.48 -7.22
C LEU A 114 1.64 0.01 -8.00
N ILE A 115 0.48 -0.04 -7.38
CA ILE A 115 -0.73 0.69 -7.76
C ILE A 115 -0.67 2.02 -7.03
N LEU A 116 -0.08 3.04 -7.66
CA LEU A 116 0.11 4.34 -7.03
C LEU A 116 -1.23 5.04 -6.80
N GLY A 117 -1.44 5.51 -5.59
CA GLY A 117 -2.66 6.21 -5.20
C GLY A 117 -2.57 6.79 -3.78
N PRO A 118 -3.63 7.45 -3.32
CA PRO A 118 -3.71 7.95 -1.96
C PRO A 118 -3.61 6.82 -0.93
N SER A 119 -2.99 7.11 0.22
CA SER A 119 -2.87 6.14 1.33
C SER A 119 -4.18 5.93 2.11
N HIS A 120 -5.25 6.59 1.73
CA HIS A 120 -6.62 6.46 2.22
C HIS A 120 -7.56 7.31 1.35
N ALA A 121 -8.85 7.38 1.69
CA ALA A 121 -9.75 8.36 1.08
C ALA A 121 -9.19 9.77 1.20
N ILE A 122 -9.20 10.51 0.09
CA ILE A 122 -8.72 11.90 0.06
C ILE A 122 -9.60 12.75 0.98
N GLN A 123 -8.96 13.49 1.87
CA GLN A 123 -9.64 14.26 2.90
C GLN A 123 -10.12 15.61 2.38
N VAL A 124 -11.18 16.13 3.01
CA VAL A 124 -11.69 17.48 2.76
C VAL A 124 -10.58 18.50 2.99
N GLY A 125 -10.48 19.49 2.11
CA GLY A 125 -9.44 20.51 2.17
C GLY A 125 -8.16 20.17 1.41
N THR A 126 -8.03 18.95 0.85
CA THR A 126 -6.92 18.64 -0.05
C THR A 126 -7.04 19.47 -1.34
N PRO A 127 -6.02 20.28 -1.73
CA PRO A 127 -6.05 21.05 -2.97
C PRO A 127 -6.26 20.17 -4.20
N ILE A 128 -7.19 20.56 -5.06
CA ILE A 128 -7.48 19.79 -6.28
C ILE A 128 -6.25 19.73 -7.20
N GLU A 129 -5.42 20.76 -7.20
CA GLU A 129 -4.18 20.84 -7.97
C GLU A 129 -3.19 19.74 -7.56
N ASN A 130 -3.12 19.41 -6.28
CA ASN A 130 -2.27 18.33 -5.75
C ASN A 130 -2.80 16.96 -6.18
N ILE A 131 -4.11 16.78 -6.17
CA ILE A 131 -4.75 15.54 -6.63
C ILE A 131 -4.47 15.35 -8.13
N LEU A 132 -4.71 16.38 -8.95
CA LEU A 132 -4.44 16.34 -10.38
C LEU A 132 -2.95 16.13 -10.68
N ALA A 133 -2.06 16.79 -9.93
CA ALA A 133 -0.63 16.62 -10.07
C ALA A 133 -0.18 15.18 -9.83
N MET A 134 -0.72 14.53 -8.80
CA MET A 134 -0.43 13.13 -8.49
C MET A 134 -0.77 12.21 -9.68
N TYR A 135 -1.99 12.30 -10.20
CA TYR A 135 -2.42 11.42 -11.30
C TYR A 135 -1.75 11.75 -12.63
N ARG A 136 -1.51 13.03 -12.93
CA ARG A 136 -0.80 13.45 -14.15
C ARG A 136 0.66 12.97 -14.12
N GLN A 137 1.35 13.17 -13.01
CA GLN A 137 2.74 12.73 -12.84
C GLN A 137 2.87 11.21 -12.92
N ALA A 138 1.86 10.47 -12.43
CA ALA A 138 1.80 9.01 -12.53
C ALA A 138 1.45 8.51 -13.96
N GLY A 139 1.16 9.40 -14.92
CA GLY A 139 0.75 9.02 -16.28
C GLY A 139 -0.69 8.51 -16.39
N SER A 140 -1.52 8.73 -15.36
CA SER A 140 -2.92 8.26 -15.34
C SER A 140 -3.92 9.27 -15.88
N LEU A 141 -3.50 10.52 -16.14
CA LEU A 141 -4.28 11.59 -16.74
C LEU A 141 -3.47 12.29 -17.83
N ALA A 142 -4.07 12.48 -18.98
CA ALA A 142 -3.51 13.29 -20.07
C ALA A 142 -3.64 14.80 -19.79
#